data_d6c7ba2595af28fa78a2a58f11342803
#
_entry.id   d6c7ba2595af28fa78a2a58f11342803
#
_cell.length_a   1.000
_cell.length_b   1.000
_cell.length_c   1.000
_cell.angle_alpha   90.00
_cell.angle_beta   90.00
_cell.angle_gamma   90.00
#
_symmetry.space_group_name_H-M   'P 1'
#
loop_
_entity.id
_entity.type
_entity.pdbx_description
1 polymer ?
#
loop_
_entity_poly.entity_id
_entity_poly.type
_entity_poly.pdbx_seq_one_letter_code
_entity_poly.pdbx_strand_id
1 'polypeptide(L)'
;TAHLTQLIAEPSSVHLRYRQQQRNLFTVCSYLATDKTQTALAPSYTLNPEEVTAVEEEIDIITANIPPQTTFILPGGSHGAALAHVCRTVCRRAERRIFKLNEMTELDPEVLQYVNRLSDYLFVLARKLNFIYGVREKIWKKPCK
;
A
#
# COMPACT_ATOMS: atom_id res chain seq x y z
N THR A 1 1.70 -20.96 -20.72
CA THR A 1 1.61 -21.82 -19.49
C THR A 1 2.82 -21.64 -18.59
N ALA A 2 4.06 -21.58 -19.13
CA ALA A 2 5.28 -21.40 -18.33
C ALA A 2 5.32 -20.05 -17.56
N HIS A 3 4.78 -18.99 -18.11
CA HIS A 3 4.74 -17.65 -17.50
C HIS A 3 3.81 -17.56 -16.28
N LEU A 4 2.70 -18.30 -16.31
CA LEU A 4 1.77 -18.42 -15.17
C LEU A 4 2.38 -19.24 -14.02
N THR A 5 3.14 -20.28 -14.36
CA THR A 5 3.81 -21.12 -13.36
C THR A 5 4.92 -20.34 -12.64
N GLN A 6 5.61 -19.44 -13.34
CA GLN A 6 6.66 -18.58 -12.74
C GLN A 6 6.07 -17.51 -11.81
N LEU A 7 4.87 -16.98 -12.12
CA LEU A 7 4.15 -16.03 -11.26
C LEU A 7 3.52 -16.69 -10.01
N ILE A 8 3.19 -17.99 -10.10
CA ILE A 8 2.66 -18.79 -8.99
C ILE A 8 3.79 -19.36 -8.12
N ALA A 9 5.00 -19.53 -8.69
CA ALA A 9 6.16 -20.10 -7.99
C ALA A 9 6.84 -19.15 -6.99
N GLU A 10 6.35 -17.90 -6.83
CA GLU A 10 6.86 -16.93 -5.86
C GLU A 10 5.84 -16.56 -4.77
N PRO A 11 5.18 -17.52 -4.09
CA PRO A 11 4.36 -17.18 -2.91
C PRO A 11 5.24 -16.62 -1.78
N SER A 12 6.53 -16.98 -1.72
CA SER A 12 7.45 -16.55 -0.68
C SER A 12 7.82 -15.08 -0.77
N SER A 13 8.03 -14.52 -1.96
CA SER A 13 8.40 -13.10 -2.12
C SER A 13 7.24 -12.16 -1.79
N VAL A 14 6.02 -12.46 -2.26
CA VAL A 14 4.82 -11.68 -1.92
C VAL A 14 4.53 -11.75 -0.42
N HIS A 15 4.70 -12.91 0.19
CA HIS A 15 4.50 -13.08 1.63
C HIS A 15 5.53 -12.33 2.47
N LEU A 16 6.80 -12.32 2.06
CA LEU A 16 7.86 -11.59 2.76
C LEU A 16 7.62 -10.08 2.69
N ARG A 17 7.23 -9.57 1.52
CA ARG A 17 6.93 -8.15 1.32
C ARG A 17 5.70 -7.71 2.10
N TYR A 18 4.65 -8.51 2.11
CA TYR A 18 3.46 -8.24 2.93
C TYR A 18 3.79 -8.18 4.43
N ARG A 19 4.62 -9.09 4.94
CA ARG A 19 5.09 -9.06 6.33
C ARG A 19 5.93 -7.82 6.63
N GLN A 20 6.74 -7.36 5.68
CA GLN A 20 7.49 -6.12 5.84
C GLN A 20 6.56 -4.91 5.98
N GLN A 21 5.51 -4.83 5.15
CA GLN A 21 4.50 -3.77 5.29
C GLN A 21 3.80 -3.80 6.65
N GLN A 22 3.51 -4.99 7.19
CA GLN A 22 2.94 -5.12 8.52
C GLN A 22 3.89 -4.60 9.61
N ARG A 23 5.19 -4.91 9.51
CA ARG A 23 6.22 -4.39 10.45
C ARG A 23 6.31 -2.87 10.38
N ASN A 24 6.37 -2.33 9.18
CA ASN A 24 6.43 -0.88 8.97
C ASN A 24 5.19 -0.17 9.52
N LEU A 25 4.00 -0.72 9.33
CA LEU A 25 2.77 -0.20 9.93
C LEU A 25 2.83 -0.24 11.46
N PHE A 26 3.37 -1.31 12.06
CA PHE A 26 3.55 -1.37 13.50
C PHE A 26 4.52 -0.29 14.00
N THR A 27 5.63 -0.07 13.28
CA THR A 27 6.58 1.02 13.54
C THR A 27 5.89 2.39 13.48
N VAL A 28 5.11 2.65 12.43
CA VAL A 28 4.34 3.90 12.28
C VAL A 28 3.35 4.07 13.44
N CYS A 29 2.62 3.03 13.82
CA CYS A 29 1.68 3.09 14.94
C CYS A 29 2.39 3.39 16.25
N SER A 30 3.53 2.76 16.52
CA SER A 30 4.34 2.99 17.72
C SER A 30 4.89 4.42 17.75
N TYR A 31 5.38 4.91 16.61
CA TYR A 31 5.84 6.28 16.46
C TYR A 31 4.74 7.30 16.78
N LEU A 32 3.54 7.12 16.21
CA LEU A 32 2.41 8.02 16.42
C LEU A 32 1.83 7.96 17.84
N ALA A 33 1.96 6.82 18.52
CA ALA A 33 1.49 6.63 19.88
C ALA A 33 2.46 7.15 20.96
N THR A 34 3.71 7.45 20.60
CA THR A 34 4.73 7.89 21.55
C THR A 34 4.65 9.40 21.77
N ASP A 35 4.48 9.82 23.03
CA ASP A 35 4.60 11.24 23.41
C ASP A 35 6.09 11.64 23.40
N LYS A 36 6.48 12.34 22.35
CA LYS A 36 7.87 12.80 22.16
C LYS A 36 8.32 13.84 23.17
N THR A 37 7.40 14.47 23.88
CA THR A 37 7.73 15.47 24.92
C THR A 37 8.22 14.82 26.22
N GLN A 38 7.84 13.57 26.46
CA GLN A 38 8.15 12.84 27.69
C GLN A 38 9.10 11.66 27.48
N THR A 39 9.18 11.12 26.26
CA THR A 39 9.96 9.91 25.98
C THR A 39 10.79 10.08 24.72
N ALA A 40 12.10 9.87 24.84
CA ALA A 40 12.97 9.79 23.65
C ALA A 40 12.56 8.57 22.80
N LEU A 41 12.33 8.79 21.53
CA LEU A 41 12.04 7.71 20.57
C LEU A 41 13.27 6.78 20.45
N ALA A 42 13.07 5.50 20.73
CA ALA A 42 14.07 4.51 20.39
C ALA A 42 14.22 4.42 18.86
N PRO A 43 15.44 4.19 18.33
CA PRO A 43 15.67 4.06 16.88
C PRO A 43 14.77 3.00 16.20
N SER A 44 14.34 1.99 16.96
CA SER A 44 13.42 0.95 16.47
C SER A 44 12.00 1.44 16.18
N TYR A 45 11.64 2.64 16.61
CA TYR A 45 10.33 3.25 16.37
C TYR A 45 10.37 4.35 15.30
N THR A 46 11.51 4.59 14.68
CA THR A 46 11.65 5.47 13.53
C THR A 46 11.59 4.67 12.25
N LEU A 47 10.83 5.18 11.28
CA LEU A 47 10.75 4.55 9.96
C LEU A 47 12.00 4.92 9.15
N ASN A 48 12.68 3.90 8.61
CA ASN A 48 13.84 4.15 7.75
C ASN A 48 13.38 4.72 6.39
N PRO A 49 13.98 5.79 5.86
CA PRO A 49 13.71 6.31 4.52
C PRO A 49 13.79 5.25 3.41
N GLU A 50 14.64 4.25 3.54
CA GLU A 50 14.76 3.12 2.60
C GLU A 50 13.45 2.32 2.47
N GLU A 51 12.60 2.31 3.49
CA GLU A 51 11.31 1.62 3.45
C GLU A 51 10.30 2.34 2.52
N VAL A 52 10.40 3.66 2.39
CA VAL A 52 9.61 4.42 1.42
C VAL A 52 10.05 4.06 0.01
N THR A 53 11.36 4.09 -0.25
CA THR A 53 11.93 3.70 -1.55
C THR A 53 11.56 2.26 -1.92
N ALA A 54 11.64 1.33 -0.97
CA ALA A 54 11.28 -0.07 -1.20
C ALA A 54 9.80 -0.25 -1.61
N VAL A 55 8.88 0.54 -1.04
CA VAL A 55 7.46 0.52 -1.45
C VAL A 55 7.29 1.10 -2.86
N GLU A 56 7.99 2.17 -3.19
CA GLU A 56 7.95 2.78 -4.53
C GLU A 56 8.48 1.84 -5.60
N GLU A 57 9.61 1.19 -5.35
CA GLU A 57 10.16 0.17 -6.24
C GLU A 57 9.19 -1.00 -6.46
N GLU A 58 8.49 -1.43 -5.42
CA GLU A 58 7.49 -2.49 -5.53
C GLU A 58 6.28 -2.05 -6.37
N ILE A 59 5.83 -0.81 -6.22
CA ILE A 59 4.77 -0.24 -7.06
C ILE A 59 5.19 -0.27 -8.53
N ASP A 60 6.43 0.12 -8.83
CA ASP A 60 6.96 0.15 -10.18
C ASP A 60 7.07 -1.26 -10.77
N ILE A 61 7.59 -2.22 -10.00
CA ILE A 61 7.67 -3.63 -10.40
C ILE A 61 6.29 -4.19 -10.71
N ILE A 62 5.30 -3.95 -9.85
CA ILE A 62 3.94 -4.44 -10.09
C ILE A 62 3.36 -3.79 -11.33
N THR A 63 3.48 -2.48 -11.46
CA THR A 63 2.90 -1.70 -12.57
C THR A 63 3.48 -2.12 -13.91
N ALA A 64 4.78 -2.43 -13.96
CA ALA A 64 5.44 -2.91 -15.18
C ALA A 64 4.98 -4.32 -15.61
N ASN A 65 4.43 -5.12 -14.69
CA ASN A 65 4.03 -6.51 -14.92
C ASN A 65 2.51 -6.73 -15.07
N ILE A 66 1.72 -5.66 -15.08
CA ILE A 66 0.27 -5.72 -15.30
C ILE A 66 -0.14 -4.81 -16.46
N PRO A 67 -1.29 -5.05 -17.11
CA PRO A 67 -1.75 -4.18 -18.18
C PRO A 67 -1.87 -2.72 -17.74
N PRO A 68 -1.49 -1.74 -18.61
CA PRO A 68 -1.59 -0.33 -18.25
C PRO A 68 -3.03 0.08 -17.99
N GLN A 69 -3.23 0.95 -17.01
CA GLN A 69 -4.54 1.51 -16.73
C GLN A 69 -4.79 2.73 -17.62
N THR A 70 -5.83 2.64 -18.45
CA THR A 70 -6.23 3.74 -19.35
C THR A 70 -7.50 4.46 -18.88
N THR A 71 -8.25 3.86 -17.96
CA THR A 71 -9.54 4.36 -17.46
C THR A 71 -9.69 4.10 -15.97
N PHE A 72 -10.63 4.79 -15.33
CA PHE A 72 -10.98 4.49 -13.94
C PHE A 72 -11.63 3.12 -13.82
N ILE A 73 -11.21 2.36 -12.81
CA ILE A 73 -11.76 1.05 -12.47
C ILE A 73 -12.60 1.13 -11.20
N LEU A 74 -13.63 0.28 -11.12
CA LEU A 74 -14.40 0.10 -9.91
C LEU A 74 -13.66 -0.82 -8.95
N PRO A 75 -13.62 -0.48 -7.62
CA PRO A 75 -13.05 -1.37 -6.61
C PRO A 75 -13.79 -2.71 -6.58
N GLY A 76 -13.04 -3.82 -6.59
CA GLY A 76 -13.61 -5.16 -6.56
C GLY A 76 -12.82 -6.16 -7.39
N GLY A 77 -13.47 -7.27 -7.72
CA GLY A 77 -12.88 -8.38 -8.47
C GLY A 77 -12.70 -9.62 -7.61
N SER A 78 -11.52 -10.22 -7.60
CA SER A 78 -11.20 -11.36 -6.74
C SER A 78 -11.31 -10.99 -5.26
N HIS A 79 -11.49 -11.99 -4.39
CA HIS A 79 -11.59 -11.75 -2.94
C HIS A 79 -10.38 -10.98 -2.40
N GLY A 80 -9.17 -11.35 -2.80
CA GLY A 80 -7.95 -10.67 -2.41
C GLY A 80 -7.89 -9.22 -2.92
N ALA A 81 -8.32 -8.97 -4.17
CA ALA A 81 -8.38 -7.62 -4.73
C ALA A 81 -9.40 -6.75 -3.98
N ALA A 82 -10.57 -7.29 -3.67
CA ALA A 82 -11.58 -6.58 -2.89
C ALA A 82 -11.08 -6.19 -1.50
N LEU A 83 -10.39 -7.11 -0.80
CA LEU A 83 -9.76 -6.82 0.49
C LEU A 83 -8.65 -5.76 0.37
N ALA A 84 -7.81 -5.82 -0.66
CA ALA A 84 -6.78 -4.80 -0.90
C ALA A 84 -7.40 -3.42 -1.12
N HIS A 85 -8.52 -3.31 -1.83
CA HIS A 85 -9.26 -2.06 -1.97
C HIS A 85 -9.86 -1.57 -0.64
N VAL A 86 -10.36 -2.46 0.21
CA VAL A 86 -10.81 -2.09 1.57
C VAL A 86 -9.64 -1.54 2.38
N CYS A 87 -8.49 -2.26 2.41
CA CYS A 87 -7.29 -1.80 3.08
C CYS A 87 -6.83 -0.43 2.57
N ARG A 88 -6.88 -0.20 1.24
CA ARG A 88 -6.58 1.09 0.63
C ARG A 88 -7.46 2.20 1.18
N THR A 89 -8.77 1.99 1.29
CA THR A 89 -9.69 3.03 1.80
C THR A 89 -9.44 3.35 3.27
N VAL A 90 -9.12 2.33 4.07
CA VAL A 90 -8.72 2.50 5.49
C VAL A 90 -7.39 3.25 5.58
N CYS A 91 -6.41 2.88 4.76
CA CYS A 91 -5.10 3.55 4.70
C CYS A 91 -5.27 5.04 4.35
N ARG A 92 -6.05 5.39 3.34
CA ARG A 92 -6.34 6.79 2.98
C ARG A 92 -7.08 7.54 4.07
N ARG A 93 -7.93 6.88 4.84
CA ARG A 93 -8.58 7.50 6.02
C ARG A 93 -7.57 7.77 7.12
N ALA A 94 -6.65 6.84 7.38
CA ALA A 94 -5.56 7.02 8.33
C ALA A 94 -4.61 8.14 7.89
N GLU A 95 -4.20 8.15 6.62
CA GLU A 95 -3.37 9.18 6.01
C GLU A 95 -3.94 10.59 6.30
N ARG A 96 -5.21 10.83 5.99
CA ARG A 96 -5.85 12.14 6.24
C ARG A 96 -5.82 12.54 7.71
N ARG A 97 -5.93 11.58 8.64
CA ARG A 97 -5.84 11.86 10.08
C ARG A 97 -4.41 12.17 10.50
N ILE A 98 -3.43 11.47 9.94
CA ILE A 98 -2.01 11.70 10.21
C ILE A 98 -1.59 13.09 9.68
N PHE A 99 -2.04 13.47 8.48
CA PHE A 99 -1.80 14.82 7.96
C PHE A 99 -2.40 15.90 8.86
N LYS A 100 -3.63 15.69 9.36
CA LYS A 100 -4.22 16.61 10.31
C LYS A 100 -3.46 16.69 11.64
N LEU A 101 -2.90 15.58 12.11
CA LEU A 101 -2.03 15.56 13.29
C LEU A 101 -0.75 16.34 13.04
N ASN A 102 -0.18 16.23 11.84
CA ASN A 102 1.02 16.95 11.43
C ASN A 102 0.85 18.49 11.45
N GLU A 103 -0.39 18.99 11.29
CA GLU A 103 -0.69 20.43 11.45
C GLU A 103 -0.54 20.89 12.91
N MET A 104 -0.65 19.97 13.87
CA MET A 104 -0.59 20.26 15.31
C MET A 104 0.76 19.89 15.92
N THR A 105 1.43 18.89 15.38
CA THR A 105 2.70 18.34 15.88
C THR A 105 3.51 17.88 14.70
N GLU A 106 4.70 18.44 14.54
CA GLU A 106 5.59 18.05 13.43
C GLU A 106 5.92 16.55 13.48
N LEU A 107 5.62 15.86 12.41
CA LEU A 107 5.88 14.43 12.23
C LEU A 107 7.04 14.22 11.26
N ASP A 108 7.73 13.08 11.40
CA ASP A 108 8.79 12.71 10.49
C ASP A 108 8.24 12.57 9.06
N PRO A 109 8.86 13.20 8.05
CA PRO A 109 8.37 13.18 6.67
C PRO A 109 8.22 11.76 6.10
N GLU A 110 9.07 10.84 6.52
CA GLU A 110 9.07 9.44 6.10
C GLU A 110 7.76 8.74 6.46
N VAL A 111 7.18 9.08 7.61
CA VAL A 111 5.89 8.52 8.05
C VAL A 111 4.76 8.96 7.13
N LEU A 112 4.74 10.24 6.76
CA LEU A 112 3.74 10.82 5.86
C LEU A 112 3.88 10.21 4.45
N GLN A 113 5.11 10.16 3.94
CA GLN A 113 5.41 9.59 2.62
C GLN A 113 5.06 8.11 2.56
N TYR A 114 5.45 7.34 3.57
CA TYR A 114 5.19 5.91 3.62
C TYR A 114 3.70 5.59 3.58
N VAL A 115 2.88 6.23 4.41
CA VAL A 115 1.43 5.97 4.43
C VAL A 115 0.77 6.37 3.12
N ASN A 116 1.22 7.46 2.48
CA ASN A 116 0.78 7.85 1.15
C ASN A 116 1.13 6.77 0.11
N ARG A 117 2.40 6.35 0.02
CA ARG A 117 2.86 5.30 -0.92
C ARG A 117 2.20 3.96 -0.65
N LEU A 118 1.95 3.60 0.61
CA LEU A 118 1.25 2.37 0.96
C LEU A 118 -0.17 2.32 0.38
N SER A 119 -0.87 3.45 0.30
CA SER A 119 -2.19 3.48 -0.34
C SER A 119 -2.12 3.20 -1.84
N ASP A 120 -1.06 3.67 -2.53
CA ASP A 120 -0.82 3.40 -3.95
C ASP A 120 -0.41 1.94 -4.16
N TYR A 121 0.45 1.41 -3.29
CA TYR A 121 0.82 -0.01 -3.29
C TYR A 121 -0.41 -0.92 -3.19
N LEU A 122 -1.33 -0.63 -2.27
CA LEU A 122 -2.55 -1.42 -2.10
C LEU A 122 -3.45 -1.37 -3.34
N PHE A 123 -3.44 -0.26 -4.07
CA PHE A 123 -4.17 -0.15 -5.34
C PHE A 123 -3.57 -1.04 -6.42
N VAL A 124 -2.26 -0.96 -6.66
CA VAL A 124 -1.60 -1.79 -7.68
C VAL A 124 -1.60 -3.26 -7.29
N LEU A 125 -1.53 -3.58 -5.99
CA LEU A 125 -1.68 -4.94 -5.48
C LEU A 125 -3.06 -5.52 -5.80
N ALA A 126 -4.14 -4.76 -5.62
CA ALA A 126 -5.48 -5.19 -5.99
C ALA A 126 -5.57 -5.53 -7.48
N ARG A 127 -5.00 -4.69 -8.33
CA ARG A 127 -4.92 -4.93 -9.77
C ARG A 127 -4.10 -6.17 -10.12
N LYS A 128 -2.93 -6.34 -9.48
CA LYS A 128 -2.09 -7.53 -9.63
C LYS A 128 -2.85 -8.81 -9.28
N LEU A 129 -3.59 -8.80 -8.17
CA LEU A 129 -4.39 -9.94 -7.74
C LEU A 129 -5.50 -10.27 -8.75
N ASN A 130 -6.21 -9.28 -9.28
CA ASN A 130 -7.17 -9.51 -10.35
C ASN A 130 -6.51 -10.09 -11.60
N PHE A 131 -5.36 -9.59 -11.99
CA PHE A 131 -4.60 -10.08 -13.13
C PHE A 131 -4.17 -11.55 -12.95
N ILE A 132 -3.60 -11.90 -11.78
CA ILE A 132 -3.17 -13.28 -11.46
C ILE A 132 -4.35 -14.25 -11.48
N TYR A 133 -5.49 -13.86 -10.93
CA TYR A 133 -6.69 -14.71 -10.87
C TYR A 133 -7.54 -14.65 -12.15
N GLY A 134 -7.09 -13.94 -13.20
CA GLY A 134 -7.82 -13.82 -14.46
C GLY A 134 -9.16 -13.10 -14.33
N VAL A 135 -9.33 -12.28 -13.29
CA VAL A 135 -10.56 -11.53 -13.05
C VAL A 135 -10.50 -10.19 -13.77
N ARG A 136 -11.47 -9.95 -14.66
CA ARG A 136 -11.55 -8.71 -15.42
C ARG A 136 -11.95 -7.54 -14.55
N GLU A 137 -11.16 -6.46 -14.56
CA GLU A 137 -11.48 -5.21 -13.89
C GLU A 137 -12.71 -4.55 -14.52
N LYS A 138 -13.63 -4.06 -13.68
CA LYS A 138 -14.82 -3.33 -14.13
C LYS A 138 -14.45 -1.85 -14.33
N ILE A 139 -14.66 -1.37 -15.55
CA ILE A 139 -14.41 0.03 -15.89
C ILE A 139 -15.57 0.89 -15.36
N TRP A 140 -15.22 2.01 -14.70
CA TRP A 140 -16.22 3.01 -14.37
C TRP A 140 -16.66 3.76 -15.63
N LYS A 141 -17.97 3.75 -15.88
CA LYS A 141 -18.59 4.53 -16.96
C LYS A 141 -19.37 5.67 -16.33
N LYS A 142 -19.11 6.88 -16.82
CA LYS A 142 -19.91 8.04 -16.38
C LYS A 142 -21.39 7.80 -16.72
N PRO A 143 -22.31 7.96 -15.74
CA PRO A 143 -23.74 7.88 -16.05
C PRO A 143 -24.08 8.90 -17.12
N CYS A 144 -24.74 8.45 -18.19
CA CYS A 144 -25.37 9.37 -19.14
C CYS A 144 -26.45 10.17 -18.39
N LYS A 145 -26.39 11.50 -18.50
CA LYS A 145 -27.48 12.36 -18.04
C LYS A 145 -28.66 12.22 -18.99
#